data_53a9e96c17609acb8289532037291162
#
_entry.id   53a9e96c17609acb8289532037291162
#
_cell.length_a   1.000
_cell.length_b   1.000
_cell.length_c   1.000
_cell.angle_alpha   90.00
_cell.angle_beta   90.00
_cell.angle_gamma   90.00
#
_symmetry.space_group_name_H-M   'P 1'
#
loop_
_entity.id
_entity.type
_entity.pdbx_description
1 polymer ?
#
loop_
_entity_poly.entity_id
_entity_poly.type
_entity_poly.pdbx_seq_one_letter_code
_entity_poly.pdbx_strand_id
1 'polypeptide(L)'
;EALALNHLETDRFLHSAYASGLACLTAEERDLGSVIVDMGGGTTSIAIFMEGKLVYVDTIKIGGHRVTTDIARVLSTPIADAERLKAIDGSVMPAEITGIAPDPLREVVRLGRSDNITIPTLGSATEVIGQTIERNLLSAIIRPRIEEILELLQGRMKQAQMEHTAGSRYVLTGGA
;
A
#
# COMPACT_ATOMS: atom_id res chain seq x y z
N GLU A 1 5.37 -28.11 1.35
CA GLU A 1 5.73 -28.85 0.15
C GLU A 1 6.97 -28.24 -0.54
N ALA A 2 7.00 -26.95 -0.91
CA ALA A 2 8.15 -26.30 -1.56
C ALA A 2 9.44 -26.37 -0.73
N LEU A 3 9.37 -26.21 0.60
CA LEU A 3 10.51 -26.32 1.49
C LEU A 3 11.02 -27.77 1.57
N ALA A 4 10.12 -28.74 1.64
CA ALA A 4 10.49 -30.17 1.68
C ALA A 4 11.19 -30.60 0.38
N LEU A 5 10.80 -30.07 -0.78
CA LEU A 5 11.47 -30.31 -2.06
C LEU A 5 12.93 -29.78 -2.09
N ASN A 6 13.26 -28.83 -1.23
CA ASN A 6 14.60 -28.27 -1.07
C ASN A 6 15.31 -28.80 0.18
N HIS A 7 14.86 -29.94 0.73
CA HIS A 7 15.42 -30.57 1.93
C HIS A 7 15.44 -29.66 3.16
N LEU A 8 14.48 -28.70 3.25
CA LEU A 8 14.32 -27.83 4.38
C LEU A 8 13.14 -28.28 5.24
N GLU A 9 13.36 -28.39 6.54
CA GLU A 9 12.33 -28.64 7.53
C GLU A 9 11.78 -27.33 8.07
N THR A 10 10.49 -27.32 8.39
CA THR A 10 9.81 -26.15 8.93
C THR A 10 9.55 -26.37 10.40
N ASP A 11 10.19 -25.59 11.26
CA ASP A 11 9.96 -25.63 12.70
C ASP A 11 8.65 -24.91 13.08
N ARG A 12 8.41 -23.73 12.52
CA ARG A 12 7.22 -22.90 12.81
C ARG A 12 6.76 -22.10 11.61
N PHE A 13 5.46 -21.79 11.63
CA PHE A 13 4.86 -20.80 10.73
C PHE A 13 4.53 -19.55 11.53
N LEU A 14 4.95 -18.40 11.00
CA LEU A 14 4.63 -17.08 11.55
C LEU A 14 3.83 -16.28 10.53
N HIS A 15 2.90 -15.48 11.01
CA HIS A 15 2.16 -14.57 10.16
C HIS A 15 3.07 -13.42 9.70
N SER A 16 2.97 -13.01 8.41
CA SER A 16 3.84 -11.96 7.85
C SER A 16 3.73 -10.65 8.63
N ALA A 17 2.53 -10.19 8.95
CA ALA A 17 2.32 -8.96 9.70
C ALA A 17 2.94 -8.99 11.12
N TYR A 18 3.02 -10.17 11.75
CA TYR A 18 3.75 -10.33 13.02
C TYR A 18 5.25 -10.10 12.82
N ALA A 19 5.82 -10.73 11.79
CA ALA A 19 7.23 -10.56 11.47
C ALA A 19 7.56 -9.10 11.09
N SER A 20 6.70 -8.48 10.29
CA SER A 20 6.80 -7.05 9.92
C SER A 20 6.72 -6.15 11.15
N GLY A 21 5.84 -6.47 12.11
CA GLY A 21 5.75 -5.75 13.38
C GLY A 21 7.01 -5.85 14.24
N LEU A 22 7.64 -7.02 14.27
CA LEU A 22 8.92 -7.18 14.98
C LEU A 22 10.07 -6.41 14.31
N ALA A 23 10.03 -6.26 12.99
CA ALA A 23 11.05 -5.55 12.23
C ALA A 23 10.88 -4.02 12.26
N CYS A 24 9.64 -3.52 12.25
CA CYS A 24 9.34 -2.10 12.08
C CYS A 24 9.07 -1.37 13.40
N LEU A 25 8.64 -2.07 14.45
CA LEU A 25 8.26 -1.46 15.73
C LEU A 25 9.34 -1.66 16.78
N THR A 26 9.62 -0.62 17.54
CA THR A 26 10.44 -0.71 18.75
C THR A 26 9.73 -1.51 19.85
N ALA A 27 10.47 -1.92 20.90
CA ALA A 27 9.87 -2.61 22.03
C ALA A 27 8.83 -1.71 22.75
N GLU A 28 9.14 -0.41 22.91
CA GLU A 28 8.23 0.56 23.51
C GLU A 28 6.95 0.75 22.71
N GLU A 29 7.05 0.80 21.37
CA GLU A 29 5.87 0.94 20.51
C GLU A 29 4.96 -0.28 20.59
N ARG A 30 5.52 -1.48 20.72
CA ARG A 30 4.74 -2.70 20.93
C ARG A 30 4.10 -2.75 22.33
N ASP A 31 4.77 -2.19 23.33
CA ASP A 31 4.28 -2.15 24.70
C ASP A 31 3.13 -1.14 24.86
N LEU A 32 3.30 0.06 24.32
CA LEU A 32 2.30 1.13 24.37
C LEU A 32 1.05 0.88 23.51
N GLY A 33 1.12 -0.07 22.59
CA GLY A 33 0.05 -0.35 21.64
C GLY A 33 0.30 0.26 20.27
N SER A 34 0.37 -0.60 19.25
CA SER A 34 0.57 -0.19 17.87
C SER A 34 -0.12 -1.15 16.92
N VAL A 35 -0.58 -0.59 15.80
CA VAL A 35 -1.13 -1.34 14.67
C VAL A 35 -0.14 -1.30 13.53
N ILE A 36 0.23 -2.45 13.01
CA ILE A 36 0.99 -2.53 11.78
C ILE A 36 0.08 -2.99 10.64
N VAL A 37 0.18 -2.33 9.50
CA VAL A 37 -0.51 -2.67 8.26
C VAL A 37 0.55 -2.98 7.22
N ASP A 38 0.65 -4.25 6.84
CA ASP A 38 1.59 -4.77 5.85
C ASP A 38 0.87 -4.92 4.50
N MET A 39 1.10 -3.98 3.60
CA MET A 39 0.48 -3.92 2.28
C MET A 39 1.39 -4.62 1.26
N GLY A 40 1.14 -5.90 1.03
CA GLY A 40 1.82 -6.68 -0.01
C GLY A 40 1.19 -6.54 -1.39
N GLY A 41 1.76 -7.23 -2.38
CA GLY A 41 1.25 -7.22 -3.76
C GLY A 41 -0.15 -7.82 -3.88
N GLY A 42 -0.42 -8.98 -3.28
CA GLY A 42 -1.71 -9.70 -3.38
C GLY A 42 -2.58 -9.63 -2.14
N THR A 43 -2.00 -9.30 -1.00
CA THR A 43 -2.68 -9.29 0.31
C THR A 43 -2.28 -8.08 1.12
N THR A 44 -3.18 -7.65 2.00
CA THR A 44 -2.86 -6.69 3.05
C THR A 44 -3.16 -7.33 4.39
N SER A 45 -2.19 -7.33 5.28
CA SER A 45 -2.27 -7.94 6.61
C SER A 45 -2.20 -6.88 7.69
N ILE A 46 -2.90 -7.13 8.79
CA ILE A 46 -2.88 -6.25 9.97
C ILE A 46 -2.43 -7.07 11.19
N ALA A 47 -1.62 -6.46 12.04
CA ALA A 47 -1.30 -6.99 13.35
C ALA A 47 -1.39 -5.89 14.40
N ILE A 48 -1.97 -6.20 15.57
CA ILE A 48 -2.10 -5.30 16.70
C ILE A 48 -1.24 -5.83 17.83
N PHE A 49 -0.37 -4.97 18.33
CA PHE A 49 0.48 -5.22 19.49
C PHE A 49 -0.02 -4.40 20.67
N MET A 50 0.02 -5.00 21.87
CA MET A 50 -0.30 -4.38 23.15
C MET A 50 0.48 -5.08 24.25
N GLU A 51 1.05 -4.33 25.19
CA GLU A 51 1.85 -4.90 26.29
C GLU A 51 2.96 -5.83 25.78
N GLY A 52 3.60 -5.47 24.66
CA GLY A 52 4.67 -6.25 24.03
C GLY A 52 4.20 -7.53 23.31
N LYS A 53 2.89 -7.82 23.29
CA LYS A 53 2.33 -9.06 22.74
C LYS A 53 1.50 -8.79 21.49
N LEU A 54 1.45 -9.78 20.60
CA LEU A 54 0.49 -9.81 19.50
C LEU A 54 -0.88 -10.17 20.05
N VAL A 55 -1.84 -9.26 19.95
CA VAL A 55 -3.23 -9.46 20.43
C VAL A 55 -4.22 -9.76 19.32
N TYR A 56 -3.92 -9.33 18.09
CA TYR A 56 -4.77 -9.59 16.93
C TYR A 56 -3.95 -9.64 15.64
N VAL A 57 -4.36 -10.51 14.72
CA VAL A 57 -3.81 -10.57 13.36
C VAL A 57 -4.90 -11.03 12.39
N ASP A 58 -4.96 -10.38 11.22
CA ASP A 58 -5.85 -10.76 10.13
C ASP A 58 -5.24 -10.40 8.77
N THR A 59 -5.82 -10.93 7.69
CA THR A 59 -5.38 -10.69 6.32
C THR A 59 -6.57 -10.59 5.38
N ILE A 60 -6.58 -9.56 4.55
CA ILE A 60 -7.51 -9.43 3.41
C ILE A 60 -6.78 -9.78 2.11
N LYS A 61 -7.51 -10.39 1.17
CA LYS A 61 -6.97 -10.82 -0.14
C LYS A 61 -7.01 -9.69 -1.18
N ILE A 62 -6.53 -8.51 -0.77
CA ILE A 62 -6.40 -7.34 -1.63
C ILE A 62 -5.07 -6.68 -1.29
N GLY A 63 -4.30 -6.29 -2.31
CA GLY A 63 -3.01 -5.62 -2.17
C GLY A 63 -2.69 -4.74 -3.37
N GLY A 64 -1.46 -4.27 -3.47
CA GLY A 64 -1.00 -3.31 -4.47
C GLY A 64 -1.21 -3.72 -5.92
N HIS A 65 -1.24 -5.02 -6.21
CA HIS A 65 -1.53 -5.52 -7.56
C HIS A 65 -2.95 -5.15 -8.04
N ARG A 66 -3.89 -4.98 -7.10
CA ARG A 66 -5.24 -4.52 -7.47
C ARG A 66 -5.21 -3.08 -7.94
N VAL A 67 -4.44 -2.22 -7.27
CA VAL A 67 -4.19 -0.84 -7.69
C VAL A 67 -3.58 -0.79 -9.08
N THR A 68 -2.55 -1.61 -9.35
CA THR A 68 -1.91 -1.73 -10.66
C THR A 68 -2.91 -2.13 -11.74
N THR A 69 -3.77 -3.10 -11.44
CA THR A 69 -4.81 -3.57 -12.38
C THR A 69 -5.84 -2.47 -12.68
N ASP A 70 -6.22 -1.67 -11.69
CA ASP A 70 -7.15 -0.54 -11.88
C ASP A 70 -6.52 0.54 -12.76
N ILE A 71 -5.25 0.88 -12.53
CA ILE A 71 -4.49 1.81 -13.38
C ILE A 71 -4.43 1.29 -14.82
N ALA A 72 -4.02 0.02 -15.02
CA ALA A 72 -3.90 -0.59 -16.34
C ALA A 72 -5.23 -0.55 -17.10
N ARG A 73 -6.34 -0.84 -16.42
CA ARG A 73 -7.69 -0.88 -17.00
C ARG A 73 -8.18 0.51 -17.39
N VAL A 74 -8.07 1.49 -16.48
CA VAL A 74 -8.59 2.85 -16.71
C VAL A 74 -7.78 3.56 -17.79
N LEU A 75 -6.45 3.40 -17.76
CA LEU A 75 -5.56 4.07 -18.71
C LEU A 75 -5.30 3.25 -19.98
N SER A 76 -5.89 2.04 -20.11
CA SER A 76 -5.65 1.13 -21.24
C SER A 76 -4.16 0.93 -21.53
N THR A 77 -3.37 0.75 -20.48
CA THR A 77 -1.91 0.58 -20.57
C THR A 77 -1.48 -0.82 -20.12
N PRO A 78 -0.32 -1.34 -20.57
CA PRO A 78 0.21 -2.62 -20.09
C PRO A 78 0.40 -2.64 -18.57
N ILE A 79 0.22 -3.82 -17.96
CA ILE A 79 0.38 -4.01 -16.51
C ILE A 79 1.76 -3.56 -16.00
N ALA A 80 2.82 -3.82 -16.79
CA ALA A 80 4.19 -3.42 -16.43
C ALA A 80 4.34 -1.90 -16.35
N ASP A 81 3.72 -1.17 -17.29
CA ASP A 81 3.73 0.30 -17.28
C ASP A 81 2.84 0.87 -16.18
N ALA A 82 1.70 0.25 -15.92
CA ALA A 82 0.84 0.61 -14.78
C ALA A 82 1.56 0.43 -13.44
N GLU A 83 2.33 -0.65 -13.27
CA GLU A 83 3.15 -0.87 -12.06
C GLU A 83 4.23 0.21 -11.92
N ARG A 84 4.88 0.56 -13.02
CA ARG A 84 5.86 1.64 -13.04
C ARG A 84 5.24 3.00 -12.70
N LEU A 85 4.08 3.32 -13.26
CA LEU A 85 3.33 4.54 -12.94
C LEU A 85 2.97 4.60 -11.46
N LYS A 86 2.45 3.50 -10.90
CA LYS A 86 2.15 3.39 -9.47
C LYS A 86 3.37 3.68 -8.62
N ALA A 87 4.51 3.06 -8.94
CA ALA A 87 5.73 3.15 -8.14
C ALA A 87 6.42 4.54 -8.21
N ILE A 88 6.40 5.19 -9.37
CA ILE A 88 7.13 6.43 -9.60
C ILE A 88 6.25 7.67 -9.37
N ASP A 89 5.02 7.63 -9.85
CA ASP A 89 4.11 8.77 -9.94
C ASP A 89 2.86 8.64 -9.08
N GLY A 90 2.63 7.45 -8.51
CA GLY A 90 1.46 7.18 -7.68
C GLY A 90 1.40 8.05 -6.43
N SER A 91 0.20 8.56 -6.13
CA SER A 91 -0.10 9.30 -4.92
C SER A 91 -1.57 9.09 -4.54
N VAL A 92 -1.86 9.04 -3.26
CA VAL A 92 -3.22 9.08 -2.72
C VAL A 92 -3.68 10.50 -2.39
N MET A 93 -2.75 11.46 -2.38
CA MET A 93 -3.03 12.86 -2.08
C MET A 93 -3.30 13.61 -3.37
N PRO A 94 -4.46 14.28 -3.51
CA PRO A 94 -4.70 15.22 -4.60
C PRO A 94 -3.66 16.35 -4.53
N ALA A 95 -3.27 16.87 -5.71
CA ALA A 95 -2.31 17.97 -5.77
C ALA A 95 -2.77 19.24 -5.01
N GLU A 96 -4.06 19.39 -4.79
CA GLU A 96 -4.71 20.59 -4.25
C GLU A 96 -4.99 20.56 -2.74
N ILE A 97 -4.78 19.44 -2.02
CA ILE A 97 -4.94 19.45 -0.55
C ILE A 97 -3.67 20.03 0.08
N THR A 98 -3.46 21.33 -0.12
CA THR A 98 -2.43 22.11 0.55
C THR A 98 -3.05 23.22 1.42
N GLY A 99 -3.94 22.83 2.32
CA GLY A 99 -4.32 23.67 3.47
C GLY A 99 -3.36 23.52 4.65
N ILE A 100 -2.37 22.64 4.56
CA ILE A 100 -1.27 22.51 5.51
C ILE A 100 -0.14 23.38 4.98
N ALA A 101 0.41 24.24 5.85
CA ALA A 101 1.53 25.13 5.51
C ALA A 101 2.58 24.39 4.65
N PRO A 102 3.05 24.99 3.57
CA PRO A 102 3.94 24.32 2.62
C PRO A 102 5.22 23.90 3.34
N ASP A 103 5.43 22.60 3.44
CA ASP A 103 6.72 22.06 3.82
C ASP A 103 7.71 22.43 2.71
N PRO A 104 8.73 23.25 2.96
CA PRO A 104 9.68 23.71 1.95
C PRO A 104 10.33 22.56 1.16
N LEU A 105 10.49 21.38 1.79
CA LEU A 105 11.05 20.20 1.12
C LEU A 105 10.04 19.56 0.16
N ARG A 106 8.75 19.62 0.46
CA ARG A 106 7.69 19.15 -0.45
C ARG A 106 7.51 20.09 -1.64
N GLU A 107 7.67 21.40 -1.46
CA GLU A 107 7.62 22.39 -2.52
C GLU A 107 8.74 22.19 -3.54
N VAL A 108 9.97 21.93 -3.09
CA VAL A 108 11.13 21.63 -3.96
C VAL A 108 10.88 20.36 -4.78
N VAL A 109 10.28 19.34 -4.19
CA VAL A 109 9.91 18.10 -4.89
C VAL A 109 8.78 18.32 -5.91
N ARG A 110 7.84 19.23 -5.62
CA ARG A 110 6.76 19.62 -6.54
C ARG A 110 7.28 20.38 -7.76
N LEU A 111 8.14 21.36 -7.56
CA LEU A 111 8.72 22.20 -8.64
C LEU A 111 9.58 21.40 -9.64
N GLY A 112 10.06 20.21 -9.25
CA GLY A 112 10.83 19.33 -10.14
C GLY A 112 10.00 18.30 -10.90
N ARG A 113 8.69 18.15 -10.63
CA ARG A 113 7.83 17.14 -11.27
C ARG A 113 6.82 17.81 -12.21
N SER A 114 6.80 17.34 -13.45
CA SER A 114 5.74 17.72 -14.39
C SER A 114 4.37 17.25 -13.89
N ASP A 115 3.35 18.09 -14.02
CA ASP A 115 1.96 17.71 -13.72
C ASP A 115 1.41 16.71 -14.75
N ASN A 116 2.10 16.56 -15.88
CA ASN A 116 1.76 15.64 -16.96
C ASN A 116 2.71 14.45 -17.02
N ILE A 117 2.15 13.27 -17.19
CA ILE A 117 2.84 11.99 -17.31
C ILE A 117 2.53 11.41 -18.70
N THR A 118 3.57 11.00 -19.43
CA THR A 118 3.39 10.30 -20.72
C THR A 118 3.38 8.79 -20.47
N ILE A 119 2.33 8.12 -20.96
CA ILE A 119 2.12 6.68 -20.82
C ILE A 119 1.99 6.00 -22.18
N PRO A 120 2.55 4.78 -22.37
CA PRO A 120 2.30 3.97 -23.54
C PRO A 120 0.87 3.43 -23.51
N THR A 121 0.19 3.41 -24.66
CA THR A 121 -1.18 2.92 -24.80
C THR A 121 -1.22 1.56 -25.50
N LEU A 122 -2.07 0.64 -25.04
CA LEU A 122 -2.34 -0.64 -25.69
C LEU A 122 -3.05 -0.38 -27.04
N GLY A 123 -2.54 -0.94 -28.13
CA GLY A 123 -3.28 -1.01 -29.39
C GLY A 123 -2.57 -0.52 -30.66
N SER A 124 -1.33 -0.06 -30.58
CA SER A 124 -0.56 0.28 -31.78
C SER A 124 0.67 -0.64 -31.91
N ALA A 125 0.65 -1.51 -32.91
CA ALA A 125 1.77 -2.40 -33.21
C ALA A 125 2.96 -1.67 -33.88
N THR A 126 2.82 -0.39 -34.20
CA THR A 126 3.80 0.36 -35.02
C THR A 126 4.14 1.78 -34.52
N GLU A 127 3.37 2.36 -33.61
CA GLU A 127 3.69 3.65 -33.01
C GLU A 127 3.35 3.63 -31.55
N VAL A 128 4.33 3.92 -30.67
CA VAL A 128 4.10 4.21 -29.26
C VAL A 128 3.48 5.60 -29.19
N ILE A 129 2.16 5.67 -29.40
CA ILE A 129 1.43 6.90 -29.16
C ILE A 129 1.37 7.09 -27.65
N GLY A 130 2.28 7.89 -27.12
CA GLY A 130 2.28 8.25 -25.71
C GLY A 130 1.05 9.12 -25.41
N GLN A 131 0.12 8.59 -24.62
CA GLN A 131 -0.94 9.41 -24.06
C GLN A 131 -0.39 10.22 -22.89
N THR A 132 -0.66 11.52 -22.87
CA THR A 132 -0.31 12.39 -21.74
C THR A 132 -1.51 12.47 -20.80
N ILE A 133 -1.29 12.16 -19.53
CA ILE A 133 -2.31 12.26 -18.49
C ILE A 133 -1.86 13.22 -17.39
N GLU A 134 -2.82 13.83 -16.72
CA GLU A 134 -2.55 14.62 -15.52
C GLU A 134 -2.29 13.70 -14.32
N ARG A 135 -1.37 14.09 -13.46
CA ARG A 135 -1.02 13.38 -12.22
C ARG A 135 -2.23 13.22 -11.29
N ASN A 136 -3.15 14.18 -11.29
CA ASN A 136 -4.39 14.12 -10.53
C ASN A 136 -5.30 12.97 -10.96
N LEU A 137 -5.32 12.62 -12.25
CA LEU A 137 -6.08 11.50 -12.75
C LEU A 137 -5.54 10.17 -12.17
N LEU A 138 -4.21 10.01 -12.10
CA LEU A 138 -3.60 8.84 -11.50
C LEU A 138 -3.97 8.72 -10.01
N SER A 139 -3.92 9.82 -9.27
CA SER A 139 -4.33 9.86 -7.85
C SER A 139 -5.82 9.52 -7.68
N ALA A 140 -6.68 9.99 -8.60
CA ALA A 140 -8.12 9.70 -8.58
C ALA A 140 -8.42 8.20 -8.84
N ILE A 141 -7.53 7.49 -9.56
CA ILE A 141 -7.63 6.04 -9.76
C ILE A 141 -7.15 5.27 -8.51
N ILE A 142 -6.03 5.69 -7.94
CA ILE A 142 -5.37 4.98 -6.83
C ILE A 142 -6.15 5.13 -5.53
N ARG A 143 -6.57 6.34 -5.19
CA ARG A 143 -7.15 6.70 -3.92
C ARG A 143 -8.37 5.84 -3.51
N PRO A 144 -9.40 5.63 -4.35
CA PRO A 144 -10.56 4.84 -3.97
C PRO A 144 -10.20 3.39 -3.61
N ARG A 145 -9.17 2.82 -4.27
CA ARG A 145 -8.71 1.47 -3.96
C ARG A 145 -7.99 1.39 -2.63
N ILE A 146 -7.20 2.38 -2.29
CA ILE A 146 -6.54 2.44 -0.97
C ILE A 146 -7.57 2.67 0.13
N GLU A 147 -8.56 3.54 -0.09
CA GLU A 147 -9.67 3.76 0.84
C GLU A 147 -10.44 2.45 1.10
N GLU A 148 -10.80 1.71 0.04
CA GLU A 148 -11.45 0.39 0.18
C GLU A 148 -10.63 -0.60 1.00
N ILE A 149 -9.32 -0.69 0.77
CA ILE A 149 -8.42 -1.56 1.55
C ILE A 149 -8.47 -1.19 3.04
N LEU A 150 -8.38 0.10 3.36
CA LEU A 150 -8.39 0.57 4.75
C LEU A 150 -9.75 0.38 5.41
N GLU A 151 -10.86 0.60 4.70
CA GLU A 151 -12.22 0.35 5.17
C GLU A 151 -12.45 -1.14 5.48
N LEU A 152 -11.96 -2.04 4.61
CA LEU A 152 -12.05 -3.48 4.84
C LEU A 152 -11.27 -3.89 6.09
N LEU A 153 -10.06 -3.37 6.30
CA LEU A 153 -9.27 -3.62 7.50
C LEU A 153 -9.99 -3.09 8.75
N GLN A 154 -10.51 -1.87 8.69
CA GLN A 154 -11.29 -1.30 9.77
C GLN A 154 -12.51 -2.16 10.10
N GLY A 155 -13.23 -2.63 9.08
CA GLY A 155 -14.36 -3.55 9.25
C GLY A 155 -13.95 -4.86 9.95
N ARG A 156 -12.78 -5.42 9.64
CA ARG A 156 -12.24 -6.60 10.33
C ARG A 156 -11.92 -6.32 11.80
N MET A 157 -11.28 -5.19 12.08
CA MET A 157 -11.00 -4.77 13.46
C MET A 157 -12.29 -4.59 14.28
N LYS A 158 -13.34 -3.98 13.68
CA LYS A 158 -14.66 -3.82 14.29
C LYS A 158 -15.29 -5.17 14.65
N GLN A 159 -15.33 -6.08 13.69
CA GLN A 159 -15.85 -7.44 13.88
C GLN A 159 -15.13 -8.19 15.01
N ALA A 160 -13.84 -7.96 15.16
CA ALA A 160 -13.02 -8.54 16.22
C ALA A 160 -13.08 -7.76 17.54
N GLN A 161 -13.81 -6.65 17.62
CA GLN A 161 -13.87 -5.75 18.78
C GLN A 161 -12.51 -5.17 19.19
N MET A 162 -11.59 -5.00 18.22
CA MET A 162 -10.22 -4.54 18.45
C MET A 162 -10.02 -3.03 18.21
N GLU A 163 -11.07 -2.28 17.87
CA GLU A 163 -10.95 -0.85 17.58
C GLU A 163 -10.39 -0.02 18.74
N HIS A 164 -10.81 -0.36 19.96
CA HIS A 164 -10.38 0.35 21.17
C HIS A 164 -9.04 -0.14 21.72
N THR A 165 -8.66 -1.36 21.35
CA THR A 165 -7.37 -1.96 21.74
C THR A 165 -6.22 -1.47 20.88
N ALA A 166 -6.52 -1.19 19.61
CA ALA A 166 -5.58 -0.60 18.68
C ALA A 166 -5.32 0.85 19.05
N GLY A 167 -4.33 1.19 19.79
CA GLY A 167 -3.96 2.58 20.09
C GLY A 167 -4.07 3.54 18.87
N SER A 168 -3.72 4.78 19.01
CA SER A 168 -3.78 5.76 17.90
C SER A 168 -2.62 5.66 16.90
N ARG A 169 -1.68 4.73 17.11
CA ARG A 169 -0.48 4.60 16.29
C ARG A 169 -0.66 3.51 15.24
N TYR A 170 -0.62 3.93 13.98
CA TYR A 170 -0.61 3.04 12.81
C TYR A 170 0.71 3.15 12.07
N VAL A 171 1.31 2.03 11.76
CA VAL A 171 2.54 1.92 10.97
C VAL A 171 2.23 1.18 9.68
N LEU A 172 2.51 1.80 8.54
CA LEU A 172 2.37 1.21 7.23
C LEU A 172 3.71 0.65 6.77
N THR A 173 3.67 -0.57 6.24
CA THR A 173 4.83 -1.25 5.64
C THR A 173 4.38 -2.11 4.46
N GLY A 174 5.32 -2.78 3.81
CA GLY A 174 5.07 -3.61 2.64
C GLY A 174 5.67 -3.01 1.38
N GLY A 175 5.43 -3.66 0.25
CA GLY A 175 5.96 -3.27 -1.07
C GLY A 175 4.88 -2.96 -2.11
N ALA A 176 3.65 -2.61 -1.65
CA ALA A 176 2.52 -2.34 -2.55
C ALA A 176 2.63 -0.98 -3.25
#